data_ed0d2dd633ddfb22c5fdccab82439db8
#
_entry.id   ed0d2dd633ddfb22c5fdccab82439db8
#
_cell.length_a   1.000
_cell.length_b   1.000
_cell.length_c   1.000
_cell.angle_alpha   90.00
_cell.angle_beta   90.00
_cell.angle_gamma   90.00
#
_symmetry.space_group_name_H-M   'P 1'
#
loop_
_entity.id
_entity.type
_entity.pdbx_description
1 polymer ?
#
loop_
_entity_poly.entity_id
_entity_poly.type
_entity_poly.pdbx_seq_one_letter_code
_entity_poly.pdbx_strand_id
1 'polypeptide(L)'
;MEHHSNLLPWQMVARVTGATLRYLECEKDGTLKDDTLKEGINANTKIVAVAQVSNVLGCVNPIKKIAKIAHDNGAVMVVDAAQSAPHMKIDVKDLDADFLAFSGHKLMGPMGIGVLYGKESILKNMQPFLTGGEMINSVTRDGATYAELPHKFEAGTVNAAGAVGLAAAIKYISEIGFDYIQQKEERLVKIAINGLKGHKHIHILGSDDYKNHTGIAAFTIDGVHPHDVSEILSSDGIDVRAGHHCAQPLLTFLGVNNATRASFMFYNTEKEAEAFVESVLNVRRRMGYDE
;
A
#
# COMPACT_ATOMS: atom_id res chain seq x y z
N MET A 1 2.78 5.04 8.95
CA MET A 1 1.90 3.87 8.55
C MET A 1 2.45 3.05 7.39
N GLU A 2 3.67 3.31 6.97
CA GLU A 2 4.24 2.79 5.73
C GLU A 2 4.50 1.27 5.76
N HIS A 3 4.29 0.61 4.61
CA HIS A 3 4.79 -0.73 4.37
C HIS A 3 6.32 -0.76 4.43
N HIS A 4 6.92 -1.86 4.88
CA HIS A 4 8.39 -1.99 4.97
C HIS A 4 9.13 -1.63 3.68
N SER A 5 8.53 -1.88 2.51
CA SER A 5 9.12 -1.53 1.21
C SER A 5 9.18 -0.02 0.95
N ASN A 6 8.34 0.78 1.63
CA ASN A 6 8.40 2.24 1.58
C ASN A 6 9.01 2.84 2.87
N LEU A 7 9.70 2.03 3.65
CA LEU A 7 10.40 2.42 4.88
C LEU A 7 11.89 2.10 4.82
N LEU A 8 12.24 0.83 4.58
CA LEU A 8 13.62 0.35 4.65
C LEU A 8 14.55 1.02 3.61
N PRO A 9 14.15 1.25 2.35
CA PRO A 9 15.01 1.95 1.40
C PRO A 9 15.41 3.34 1.87
N TRP A 10 14.48 4.08 2.48
CA TRP A 10 14.75 5.41 3.02
C TRP A 10 15.71 5.38 4.22
N GLN A 11 15.60 4.37 5.09
CA GLN A 11 16.56 4.16 6.17
C GLN A 11 17.97 3.86 5.61
N MET A 12 18.06 3.05 4.55
CA MET A 12 19.33 2.76 3.90
C MET A 12 19.95 4.00 3.27
N VAL A 13 19.16 4.78 2.51
CA VAL A 13 19.61 6.03 1.90
C VAL A 13 20.06 7.03 2.96
N ALA A 14 19.29 7.20 4.04
CA ALA A 14 19.65 8.10 5.13
C ALA A 14 21.01 7.74 5.76
N ARG A 15 21.26 6.45 5.98
CA ARG A 15 22.55 5.97 6.52
C ARG A 15 23.73 6.27 5.58
N VAL A 16 23.55 6.11 4.26
CA VAL A 16 24.62 6.31 3.28
C VAL A 16 24.89 7.79 3.03
N THR A 17 23.85 8.62 3.02
CA THR A 17 23.96 10.04 2.68
C THR A 17 24.15 10.96 3.89
N GLY A 18 23.92 10.46 5.11
CA GLY A 18 23.87 11.28 6.31
C GLY A 18 22.58 12.12 6.44
N ALA A 19 21.60 11.88 5.58
CA ALA A 19 20.30 12.56 5.68
C ALA A 19 19.53 12.12 6.92
N THR A 20 18.73 13.02 7.48
CA THR A 20 17.84 12.71 8.60
C THR A 20 16.52 12.18 8.07
N LEU A 21 16.15 10.96 8.46
CA LEU A 21 14.83 10.41 8.23
C LEU A 21 13.87 10.82 9.34
N ARG A 22 12.77 11.46 8.96
CA ARG A 22 11.70 11.86 9.89
C ARG A 22 10.41 11.13 9.53
N TYR A 23 9.62 10.82 10.54
CA TYR A 23 8.32 10.17 10.38
C TYR A 23 7.21 11.15 10.67
N LEU A 24 6.19 11.17 9.83
CA LEU A 24 4.92 11.82 10.09
C LEU A 24 4.01 10.82 10.79
N GLU A 25 3.66 11.10 12.03
CA GLU A 25 2.78 10.22 12.77
C GLU A 25 1.32 10.46 12.38
N CYS A 26 0.58 9.36 12.20
CA CYS A 26 -0.85 9.40 11.98
C CYS A 26 -1.60 9.29 13.32
N GLU A 27 -2.86 9.63 13.32
CA GLU A 27 -3.79 9.26 14.39
C GLU A 27 -4.05 7.74 14.39
N LYS A 28 -4.69 7.22 15.43
CA LYS A 28 -5.00 5.78 15.54
C LYS A 28 -5.93 5.28 14.43
N ASP A 29 -6.77 6.17 13.89
CA ASP A 29 -7.64 5.87 12.75
C ASP A 29 -6.94 5.96 11.38
N GLY A 30 -5.66 6.31 11.36
CA GLY A 30 -4.84 6.48 10.16
C GLY A 30 -4.85 7.90 9.59
N THR A 31 -5.58 8.85 10.18
CA THR A 31 -5.63 10.24 9.69
C THR A 31 -4.28 10.94 9.84
N LEU A 32 -3.83 11.61 8.80
CA LEU A 32 -2.70 12.56 8.84
C LEU A 32 -3.26 13.99 9.03
N LYS A 33 -3.05 14.55 10.23
CA LYS A 33 -3.50 15.92 10.52
C LYS A 33 -2.74 16.96 9.73
N ASP A 34 -3.42 18.07 9.46
CA ASP A 34 -2.86 19.21 8.73
C ASP A 34 -1.63 19.81 9.43
N ASP A 35 -1.69 19.92 10.74
CA ASP A 35 -0.59 20.45 11.54
C ASP A 35 0.62 19.51 11.48
N THR A 36 0.41 18.19 11.58
CA THR A 36 1.48 17.20 11.41
C THR A 36 2.17 17.34 10.04
N LEU A 37 1.37 17.53 8.98
CA LEU A 37 1.91 17.71 7.62
C LEU A 37 2.72 19.01 7.50
N LYS A 38 2.19 20.14 8.00
CA LYS A 38 2.84 21.46 7.90
C LYS A 38 4.10 21.57 8.76
N GLU A 39 4.10 20.98 9.95
CA GLU A 39 5.26 20.99 10.85
C GLU A 39 6.33 19.97 10.41
N GLY A 40 5.91 18.85 9.87
CA GLY A 40 6.80 17.78 9.44
C GLY A 40 7.49 18.02 8.11
N ILE A 41 6.84 18.74 7.19
CA ILE A 41 7.36 19.04 5.84
C ILE A 41 7.75 20.53 5.80
N ASN A 42 9.04 20.80 5.63
CA ASN A 42 9.59 22.16 5.68
C ASN A 42 10.73 22.35 4.66
N ALA A 43 11.31 23.53 4.59
CA ALA A 43 12.36 23.89 3.62
C ALA A 43 13.61 22.98 3.64
N ASN A 44 13.84 22.23 4.72
CA ASN A 44 14.94 21.26 4.78
C ASN A 44 14.53 19.88 4.21
N THR A 45 13.23 19.64 3.98
CA THR A 45 12.73 18.41 3.42
C THR A 45 13.14 18.29 1.95
N LYS A 46 13.72 17.14 1.57
CA LYS A 46 14.13 16.86 0.19
C LYS A 46 13.19 15.87 -0.50
N ILE A 47 12.68 14.91 0.25
CA ILE A 47 11.80 13.86 -0.26
C ILE A 47 10.67 13.65 0.74
N VAL A 48 9.45 13.52 0.25
CA VAL A 48 8.28 13.07 1.00
C VAL A 48 7.81 11.77 0.37
N ALA A 49 7.82 10.67 1.13
CA ALA A 49 7.40 9.36 0.65
C ALA A 49 6.20 8.87 1.49
N VAL A 50 5.07 8.58 0.83
CA VAL A 50 3.82 8.22 1.50
C VAL A 50 3.07 7.15 0.70
N ALA A 51 2.54 6.13 1.39
CA ALA A 51 1.59 5.21 0.81
C ALA A 51 0.25 5.91 0.55
N GLN A 52 -0.30 5.78 -0.64
CA GLN A 52 -1.62 6.34 -0.95
C GLN A 52 -2.73 5.63 -0.16
N VAL A 53 -2.61 4.31 0.00
CA VAL A 53 -3.53 3.50 0.81
C VAL A 53 -2.72 2.65 1.79
N SER A 54 -3.09 2.69 3.06
CA SER A 54 -2.47 1.82 4.07
C SER A 54 -2.84 0.35 3.83
N ASN A 55 -1.83 -0.51 3.79
CA ASN A 55 -2.03 -1.95 3.63
C ASN A 55 -2.55 -2.66 4.89
N VAL A 56 -2.69 -1.94 5.99
CA VAL A 56 -3.25 -2.45 7.26
C VAL A 56 -4.58 -1.79 7.57
N LEU A 57 -4.61 -0.45 7.60
CA LEU A 57 -5.78 0.31 8.01
C LEU A 57 -6.80 0.51 6.89
N GLY A 58 -6.40 0.31 5.63
CA GLY A 58 -7.25 0.58 4.47
C GLY A 58 -7.56 2.07 4.23
N CYS A 59 -7.06 2.97 5.08
CA CYS A 59 -7.29 4.41 4.94
C CYS A 59 -6.56 4.98 3.73
N VAL A 60 -7.17 5.99 3.10
CA VAL A 60 -6.64 6.70 1.93
C VAL A 60 -5.99 7.99 2.36
N ASN A 61 -4.71 8.17 2.05
CA ASN A 61 -3.97 9.39 2.34
C ASN A 61 -4.25 10.49 1.29
N PRO A 62 -4.33 11.77 1.69
CA PRO A 62 -4.62 12.90 0.80
C PRO A 62 -3.37 13.29 -0.01
N ILE A 63 -2.95 12.44 -0.95
CA ILE A 63 -1.69 12.58 -1.71
C ILE A 63 -1.56 13.95 -2.38
N LYS A 64 -2.61 14.43 -3.06
CA LYS A 64 -2.61 15.73 -3.73
C LYS A 64 -2.28 16.89 -2.79
N LYS A 65 -2.83 16.84 -1.58
CA LYS A 65 -2.54 17.84 -0.53
C LYS A 65 -1.10 17.74 -0.02
N ILE A 66 -0.63 16.51 0.20
CA ILE A 66 0.74 16.26 0.67
C ILE A 66 1.74 16.68 -0.41
N ALA A 67 1.48 16.36 -1.68
CA ALA A 67 2.31 16.77 -2.81
C ALA A 67 2.43 18.29 -2.90
N LYS A 68 1.30 19.01 -2.75
CA LYS A 68 1.32 20.47 -2.73
C LYS A 68 2.23 21.02 -1.61
N ILE A 69 2.11 20.51 -0.39
CA ILE A 69 2.95 20.94 0.74
C ILE A 69 4.42 20.60 0.49
N ALA A 70 4.70 19.41 -0.08
CA ALA A 70 6.05 18.99 -0.44
C ALA A 70 6.68 19.96 -1.45
N HIS A 71 5.97 20.24 -2.54
CA HIS A 71 6.43 21.13 -3.61
C HIS A 71 6.58 22.58 -3.15
N ASP A 72 5.66 23.10 -2.33
CA ASP A 72 5.76 24.44 -1.73
C ASP A 72 7.05 24.58 -0.89
N ASN A 73 7.62 23.47 -0.42
CA ASN A 73 8.88 23.41 0.32
C ASN A 73 10.09 22.91 -0.51
N GLY A 74 9.93 22.71 -1.82
CA GLY A 74 10.98 22.26 -2.71
C GLY A 74 11.35 20.78 -2.58
N ALA A 75 10.48 19.96 -1.99
CA ALA A 75 10.66 18.51 -1.84
C ALA A 75 10.04 17.73 -2.97
N VAL A 76 10.62 16.56 -3.27
CA VAL A 76 10.12 15.58 -4.24
C VAL A 76 9.06 14.70 -3.59
N MET A 77 7.93 14.46 -4.28
CA MET A 77 6.84 13.60 -3.80
C MET A 77 6.93 12.20 -4.39
N VAL A 78 7.07 11.20 -3.54
CA VAL A 78 7.10 9.76 -3.88
C VAL A 78 5.87 9.06 -3.33
N VAL A 79 5.10 8.41 -4.18
CA VAL A 79 3.85 7.73 -3.83
C VAL A 79 4.02 6.22 -3.92
N ASP A 80 3.79 5.52 -2.82
CA ASP A 80 3.56 4.08 -2.85
C ASP A 80 2.07 3.83 -3.17
N ALA A 81 1.83 3.38 -4.39
CA ALA A 81 0.49 3.07 -4.89
C ALA A 81 0.21 1.55 -4.91
N ALA A 82 0.99 0.75 -4.18
CA ALA A 82 0.85 -0.70 -4.19
C ALA A 82 -0.54 -1.19 -3.76
N GLN A 83 -1.20 -0.45 -2.86
CA GLN A 83 -2.57 -0.76 -2.41
C GLN A 83 -3.63 0.11 -3.09
N SER A 84 -3.28 1.19 -3.74
CA SER A 84 -4.26 2.02 -4.43
C SER A 84 -4.48 1.62 -5.89
N ALA A 85 -3.41 1.21 -6.59
CA ALA A 85 -3.48 0.86 -8.01
C ALA A 85 -4.54 -0.22 -8.36
N PRO A 86 -4.76 -1.28 -7.54
CA PRO A 86 -5.81 -2.26 -7.85
C PRO A 86 -7.23 -1.76 -7.55
N HIS A 87 -7.40 -0.74 -6.71
CA HIS A 87 -8.69 -0.41 -6.11
C HIS A 87 -9.26 0.94 -6.58
N MET A 88 -8.44 1.85 -7.10
CA MET A 88 -8.89 3.18 -7.50
C MET A 88 -8.19 3.70 -8.75
N LYS A 89 -8.87 4.57 -9.47
CA LYS A 89 -8.28 5.28 -10.61
C LYS A 89 -7.16 6.19 -10.14
N ILE A 90 -6.00 6.04 -10.74
CA ILE A 90 -4.84 6.89 -10.49
C ILE A 90 -4.58 7.79 -11.71
N ASP A 91 -4.48 9.08 -11.48
CA ASP A 91 -3.96 10.05 -12.42
C ASP A 91 -2.74 10.74 -11.79
N VAL A 92 -1.56 10.40 -12.26
CA VAL A 92 -0.30 10.92 -11.72
C VAL A 92 -0.14 12.43 -11.87
N LYS A 93 -0.79 13.02 -12.87
CA LYS A 93 -0.79 14.48 -13.09
C LYS A 93 -1.71 15.18 -12.11
N ASP A 94 -2.90 14.62 -11.85
CA ASP A 94 -3.83 15.17 -10.86
C ASP A 94 -3.29 15.02 -9.44
N LEU A 95 -2.63 13.91 -9.12
CA LEU A 95 -1.95 13.71 -7.83
C LEU A 95 -0.72 14.59 -7.67
N ASP A 96 -0.17 15.10 -8.78
CA ASP A 96 1.10 15.81 -8.85
C ASP A 96 2.27 15.02 -8.24
N ALA A 97 2.24 13.69 -8.42
CA ALA A 97 3.30 12.81 -7.96
C ALA A 97 4.56 12.98 -8.84
N ASP A 98 5.73 13.10 -8.20
CA ASP A 98 7.01 13.09 -8.91
C ASP A 98 7.45 11.66 -9.25
N PHE A 99 7.21 10.75 -8.32
CA PHE A 99 7.36 9.31 -8.50
C PHE A 99 6.15 8.57 -7.97
N LEU A 100 5.78 7.48 -8.63
CA LEU A 100 4.73 6.57 -8.16
C LEU A 100 5.11 5.13 -8.50
N ALA A 101 5.00 4.25 -7.50
CA ALA A 101 5.34 2.84 -7.66
C ALA A 101 4.18 1.93 -7.29
N PHE A 102 4.01 0.81 -8.05
CA PHE A 102 3.09 -0.25 -7.69
C PHE A 102 3.57 -1.63 -8.17
N SER A 103 3.01 -2.69 -7.58
CA SER A 103 3.35 -4.08 -7.89
C SER A 103 2.28 -4.72 -8.78
N GLY A 104 2.70 -5.42 -9.83
CA GLY A 104 1.78 -6.06 -10.78
C GLY A 104 0.91 -7.14 -10.15
N HIS A 105 1.45 -7.97 -9.25
CA HIS A 105 0.70 -9.06 -8.63
C HIS A 105 -0.49 -8.61 -7.77
N LYS A 106 -0.51 -7.39 -7.27
CA LYS A 106 -1.66 -6.83 -6.55
C LYS A 106 -2.74 -6.32 -7.50
N LEU A 107 -2.35 -5.96 -8.74
CA LEU A 107 -3.23 -5.51 -9.81
C LEU A 107 -3.65 -6.66 -10.74
N MET A 108 -3.82 -7.86 -10.22
CA MET A 108 -4.15 -9.10 -10.97
C MET A 108 -3.13 -9.48 -12.05
N GLY A 109 -1.97 -8.83 -12.07
CA GLY A 109 -0.88 -9.11 -12.99
C GLY A 109 0.06 -10.21 -12.49
N PRO A 110 1.05 -10.60 -13.29
CA PRO A 110 2.04 -11.59 -12.90
C PRO A 110 2.90 -11.14 -11.70
N MET A 111 3.44 -12.11 -10.97
CA MET A 111 4.51 -11.88 -9.99
C MET A 111 5.80 -11.44 -10.69
N GLY A 112 6.67 -10.74 -9.96
CA GLY A 112 8.00 -10.35 -10.45
C GLY A 112 8.00 -9.19 -11.44
N ILE A 113 6.90 -8.44 -11.53
CA ILE A 113 6.81 -7.20 -12.31
C ILE A 113 6.11 -6.11 -11.52
N GLY A 114 6.49 -4.87 -11.76
CA GLY A 114 5.87 -3.66 -11.23
C GLY A 114 6.20 -2.48 -12.11
N VAL A 115 5.71 -1.32 -11.73
CA VAL A 115 5.91 -0.06 -12.45
C VAL A 115 6.45 1.00 -11.50
N LEU A 116 7.44 1.74 -11.96
CA LEU A 116 7.86 3.02 -11.40
C LEU A 116 7.59 4.10 -12.44
N TYR A 117 6.65 4.98 -12.15
CA TYR A 117 6.49 6.25 -12.86
C TYR A 117 7.44 7.29 -12.27
N GLY A 118 8.00 8.14 -13.10
CA GLY A 118 8.76 9.32 -12.67
C GLY A 118 8.58 10.49 -13.65
N LYS A 119 8.57 11.72 -13.14
CA LYS A 119 8.58 12.92 -13.98
C LYS A 119 9.85 12.95 -14.84
N GLU A 120 9.69 13.12 -16.14
CA GLU A 120 10.78 13.10 -17.12
C GLU A 120 11.91 14.07 -16.77
N SER A 121 11.57 15.27 -16.29
CA SER A 121 12.54 16.29 -15.88
C SER A 121 13.48 15.84 -14.76
N ILE A 122 12.98 14.96 -13.86
CA ILE A 122 13.77 14.38 -12.76
C ILE A 122 14.58 13.20 -13.30
N LEU A 123 13.92 12.27 -14.01
CA LEU A 123 14.54 11.05 -14.53
C LEU A 123 15.73 11.35 -15.46
N LYS A 124 15.68 12.40 -16.26
CA LYS A 124 16.79 12.82 -17.12
C LYS A 124 18.08 13.09 -16.35
N ASN A 125 17.95 13.63 -15.13
CA ASN A 125 19.09 14.01 -14.29
C ASN A 125 19.53 12.91 -13.30
N MET A 126 18.75 11.85 -13.15
CA MET A 126 19.10 10.73 -12.26
C MET A 126 20.13 9.81 -12.91
N GLN A 127 20.99 9.22 -12.08
CA GLN A 127 21.82 8.10 -12.51
C GLN A 127 20.98 6.81 -12.50
N PRO A 128 21.26 5.87 -13.43
CA PRO A 128 20.58 4.58 -13.40
C PRO A 128 20.98 3.80 -12.15
N PHE A 129 20.01 3.07 -11.59
CA PHE A 129 20.23 2.20 -10.42
C PHE A 129 20.81 0.84 -10.83
N LEU A 130 20.26 0.26 -11.90
CA LEU A 130 20.76 -0.98 -12.50
C LEU A 130 21.59 -0.65 -13.73
N THR A 131 22.65 -1.42 -13.99
CA THR A 131 23.52 -1.25 -15.15
C THR A 131 23.69 -2.58 -15.89
N GLY A 132 23.87 -2.53 -17.21
CA GLY A 132 24.02 -3.69 -18.06
C GLY A 132 23.82 -3.39 -19.53
N GLY A 133 23.45 -4.40 -20.30
CA GLY A 133 23.08 -4.23 -21.71
C GLY A 133 21.80 -3.43 -21.88
N GLU A 134 21.49 -3.00 -23.09
CA GLU A 134 20.29 -2.28 -23.54
C GLU A 134 20.11 -0.87 -22.98
N MET A 135 20.59 -0.58 -21.75
CA MET A 135 20.42 0.72 -21.10
C MET A 135 21.53 1.73 -21.41
N ILE A 136 22.49 1.36 -22.24
CA ILE A 136 23.65 2.18 -22.61
C ILE A 136 23.56 2.65 -24.07
N ASN A 137 24.17 3.79 -24.35
CA ASN A 137 24.39 4.26 -25.71
C ASN A 137 25.82 3.91 -26.19
N SER A 138 26.81 4.11 -25.31
CA SER A 138 28.21 3.71 -25.58
C SER A 138 28.91 3.36 -24.28
N VAL A 139 29.88 2.44 -24.36
CA VAL A 139 30.73 2.04 -23.23
C VAL A 139 32.17 2.07 -23.66
N THR A 140 33.03 2.65 -22.84
CA THR A 140 34.48 2.64 -22.95
C THR A 140 35.10 1.99 -21.71
N ARG A 141 36.44 1.91 -21.65
CA ARG A 141 37.11 1.40 -20.42
C ARG A 141 36.92 2.32 -19.22
N ASP A 142 36.71 3.63 -19.46
CA ASP A 142 36.71 4.67 -18.44
C ASP A 142 35.31 5.19 -18.10
N GLY A 143 34.27 4.77 -18.85
CA GLY A 143 32.91 5.26 -18.62
C GLY A 143 31.88 4.80 -19.62
N ALA A 144 30.66 5.25 -19.43
CA ALA A 144 29.53 4.94 -20.30
C ALA A 144 28.62 6.16 -20.49
N THR A 145 27.95 6.21 -21.64
CA THR A 145 26.79 7.07 -21.87
C THR A 145 25.53 6.21 -21.89
N TYR A 146 24.44 6.74 -21.37
CA TYR A 146 23.20 5.99 -21.19
C TYR A 146 22.21 6.24 -22.33
N ALA A 147 21.35 5.26 -22.55
CA ALA A 147 20.26 5.35 -23.51
C ALA A 147 19.22 6.40 -23.07
N GLU A 148 18.36 6.78 -23.99
CA GLU A 148 17.23 7.67 -23.73
C GLU A 148 16.21 7.01 -22.81
N LEU A 149 15.39 7.81 -22.13
CA LEU A 149 14.26 7.32 -21.33
C LEU A 149 13.24 6.59 -22.22
N PRO A 150 12.62 5.52 -21.77
CA PRO A 150 12.78 4.87 -20.45
C PRO A 150 13.94 3.87 -20.37
N HIS A 151 14.59 3.53 -21.47
CA HIS A 151 15.61 2.46 -21.56
C HIS A 151 16.79 2.66 -20.60
N LYS A 152 17.13 3.89 -20.26
CA LYS A 152 18.15 4.25 -19.28
C LYS A 152 18.00 3.49 -17.94
N PHE A 153 16.77 3.13 -17.55
CA PHE A 153 16.47 2.45 -16.30
C PHE A 153 16.08 0.98 -16.47
N GLU A 154 16.17 0.43 -17.70
CA GLU A 154 15.82 -0.93 -18.05
C GLU A 154 17.08 -1.73 -18.43
N ALA A 155 17.80 -2.26 -17.43
CA ALA A 155 19.06 -2.94 -17.65
C ALA A 155 18.90 -4.43 -17.98
N GLY A 156 19.57 -4.88 -19.04
CA GLY A 156 19.57 -6.26 -19.52
C GLY A 156 18.27 -6.67 -20.20
N THR A 157 18.08 -7.97 -20.41
CA THR A 157 16.84 -8.50 -20.99
C THR A 157 15.69 -8.34 -20.01
N VAL A 158 14.75 -7.48 -20.34
CA VAL A 158 13.61 -7.14 -19.48
C VAL A 158 12.59 -8.28 -19.41
N ASN A 159 11.76 -8.29 -18.37
CA ASN A 159 10.66 -9.25 -18.19
C ASN A 159 9.49 -8.94 -19.15
N ALA A 160 9.71 -9.20 -20.45
CA ALA A 160 8.71 -8.91 -21.49
C ALA A 160 7.41 -9.69 -21.29
N ALA A 161 7.48 -10.97 -20.88
CA ALA A 161 6.30 -11.79 -20.62
C ALA A 161 5.47 -11.21 -19.47
N GLY A 162 6.14 -10.76 -18.39
CA GLY A 162 5.49 -10.07 -17.27
C GLY A 162 4.83 -8.77 -17.69
N ALA A 163 5.50 -7.98 -18.57
CA ALA A 163 4.95 -6.71 -19.08
C ALA A 163 3.67 -6.93 -19.91
N VAL A 164 3.64 -7.93 -20.78
CA VAL A 164 2.44 -8.32 -21.55
C VAL A 164 1.31 -8.77 -20.62
N GLY A 165 1.62 -9.61 -19.62
CA GLY A 165 0.64 -10.05 -18.63
C GLY A 165 0.10 -8.89 -17.77
N LEU A 166 0.95 -7.96 -17.35
CA LEU A 166 0.53 -6.78 -16.61
C LEU A 166 -0.36 -5.85 -17.47
N ALA A 167 -0.01 -5.66 -18.75
CA ALA A 167 -0.84 -4.89 -19.69
C ALA A 167 -2.25 -5.49 -19.83
N ALA A 168 -2.34 -6.84 -19.93
CA ALA A 168 -3.63 -7.53 -19.97
C ALA A 168 -4.43 -7.33 -18.67
N ALA A 169 -3.79 -7.39 -17.51
CA ALA A 169 -4.43 -7.14 -16.22
C ALA A 169 -4.94 -5.71 -16.08
N ILE A 170 -4.14 -4.72 -16.49
CA ILE A 170 -4.55 -3.30 -16.49
C ILE A 170 -5.76 -3.10 -17.39
N LYS A 171 -5.75 -3.68 -18.60
CA LYS A 171 -6.88 -3.62 -19.52
C LYS A 171 -8.14 -4.21 -18.87
N TYR A 172 -8.04 -5.41 -18.31
CA TYR A 172 -9.16 -6.10 -17.65
C TYR A 172 -9.78 -5.27 -16.52
N ILE A 173 -8.97 -4.75 -15.60
CA ILE A 173 -9.46 -3.89 -14.49
C ILE A 173 -10.09 -2.59 -15.03
N SER A 174 -9.48 -2.00 -16.06
CA SER A 174 -10.02 -0.78 -16.67
C SER A 174 -11.36 -0.99 -17.36
N GLU A 175 -11.59 -2.17 -17.95
CA GLU A 175 -12.89 -2.55 -18.56
C GLU A 175 -13.97 -2.80 -17.49
N ILE A 176 -13.62 -3.33 -16.32
CA ILE A 176 -14.53 -3.45 -15.16
C ILE A 176 -14.92 -2.05 -14.66
N GLY A 177 -13.97 -1.13 -14.61
CA GLY A 177 -14.13 0.24 -14.19
C GLY A 177 -13.96 0.44 -12.69
N PHE A 178 -13.11 1.43 -12.35
CA PHE A 178 -12.74 1.70 -10.95
C PHE A 178 -13.93 2.17 -10.10
N ASP A 179 -14.88 2.88 -10.66
CA ASP A 179 -16.10 3.31 -9.94
C ASP A 179 -16.90 2.09 -9.44
N TYR A 180 -17.05 1.08 -10.30
CA TYR A 180 -17.70 -0.18 -9.91
C TYR A 180 -16.91 -0.92 -8.84
N ILE A 181 -15.58 -1.03 -9.00
CA ILE A 181 -14.68 -1.69 -8.05
C ILE A 181 -14.82 -1.03 -6.67
N GLN A 182 -14.69 0.30 -6.59
CA GLN A 182 -14.80 1.03 -5.32
C GLN A 182 -16.17 0.85 -4.66
N GLN A 183 -17.27 0.99 -5.41
CA GLN A 183 -18.62 0.80 -4.88
C GLN A 183 -18.86 -0.64 -4.39
N LYS A 184 -18.30 -1.63 -5.07
CA LYS A 184 -18.42 -3.02 -4.68
C LYS A 184 -17.64 -3.29 -3.40
N GLU A 185 -16.40 -2.85 -3.33
CA GLU A 185 -15.53 -3.02 -2.16
C GLU A 185 -16.03 -2.26 -0.94
N GLU A 186 -16.58 -1.04 -1.13
CA GLU A 186 -17.25 -0.29 -0.06
C GLU A 186 -18.41 -1.09 0.56
N ARG A 187 -19.24 -1.75 -0.26
CA ARG A 187 -20.32 -2.60 0.25
C ARG A 187 -19.80 -3.78 1.06
N LEU A 188 -18.74 -4.43 0.60
CA LEU A 188 -18.15 -5.58 1.29
C LEU A 188 -17.49 -5.18 2.61
N VAL A 189 -16.68 -4.12 2.61
CA VAL A 189 -16.04 -3.64 3.84
C VAL A 189 -17.06 -3.07 4.83
N LYS A 190 -18.15 -2.49 4.35
CA LYS A 190 -19.28 -2.05 5.20
C LYS A 190 -19.89 -3.21 5.96
N ILE A 191 -20.11 -4.37 5.32
CA ILE A 191 -20.62 -5.58 5.98
C ILE A 191 -19.61 -6.01 7.05
N ALA A 192 -18.33 -6.11 6.71
CA ALA A 192 -17.28 -6.55 7.62
C ALA A 192 -17.14 -5.61 8.84
N ILE A 193 -16.94 -4.32 8.61
CA ILE A 193 -16.74 -3.33 9.70
C ILE A 193 -17.99 -3.24 10.60
N ASN A 194 -19.19 -3.10 10.01
CA ASN A 194 -20.41 -3.01 10.81
C ASN A 194 -20.75 -4.30 11.54
N GLY A 195 -20.40 -5.45 10.96
CA GLY A 195 -20.61 -6.75 11.59
C GLY A 195 -19.65 -7.04 12.76
N LEU A 196 -18.47 -6.43 12.76
CA LEU A 196 -17.47 -6.59 13.82
C LEU A 196 -17.50 -5.45 14.85
N LYS A 197 -18.01 -4.29 14.48
CA LYS A 197 -18.04 -3.10 15.33
C LYS A 197 -18.89 -3.31 16.58
N GLY A 198 -18.36 -2.86 17.72
CA GLY A 198 -19.10 -2.87 19.00
C GLY A 198 -19.12 -4.22 19.71
N HIS A 199 -18.53 -5.26 19.15
CA HIS A 199 -18.34 -6.52 19.88
C HIS A 199 -17.24 -6.37 20.93
N LYS A 200 -17.54 -6.78 22.17
CA LYS A 200 -16.71 -6.54 23.36
C LYS A 200 -15.25 -6.98 23.22
N HIS A 201 -15.01 -8.06 22.49
CA HIS A 201 -13.70 -8.71 22.39
C HIS A 201 -13.06 -8.61 21.02
N ILE A 202 -13.64 -7.82 20.11
CA ILE A 202 -13.13 -7.62 18.77
C ILE A 202 -12.76 -6.15 18.60
N HIS A 203 -11.51 -5.88 18.24
CA HIS A 203 -10.99 -4.54 18.10
C HIS A 203 -10.56 -4.31 16.64
N ILE A 204 -11.29 -3.44 15.93
CA ILE A 204 -10.94 -3.02 14.60
C ILE A 204 -9.73 -2.08 14.69
N LEU A 205 -8.72 -2.29 13.85
CA LEU A 205 -7.58 -1.41 13.74
C LEU A 205 -7.89 -0.30 12.72
N GLY A 206 -7.64 0.93 13.11
CA GLY A 206 -7.98 2.10 12.30
C GLY A 206 -9.34 2.69 12.67
N SER A 207 -10.05 3.20 11.66
CA SER A 207 -11.39 3.77 11.82
C SER A 207 -12.44 2.68 12.04
N ASP A 208 -13.47 2.97 12.82
CA ASP A 208 -14.68 2.15 12.93
C ASP A 208 -15.80 2.61 11.97
N ASP A 209 -15.52 3.62 11.14
CA ASP A 209 -16.36 4.03 10.01
C ASP A 209 -15.84 3.40 8.72
N TYR A 210 -16.65 2.51 8.14
CA TYR A 210 -16.31 1.80 6.90
C TYR A 210 -15.94 2.75 5.73
N LYS A 211 -16.43 3.98 5.73
CA LYS A 211 -16.12 4.99 4.70
C LYS A 211 -14.65 5.41 4.67
N ASN A 212 -13.94 5.16 5.75
CA ASN A 212 -12.52 5.44 5.87
C ASN A 212 -11.65 4.22 5.50
N HIS A 213 -12.26 3.16 4.96
CA HIS A 213 -11.57 1.96 4.50
C HIS A 213 -11.73 1.78 2.99
N THR A 214 -10.68 1.28 2.36
CA THR A 214 -10.78 0.54 1.10
C THR A 214 -11.23 -0.90 1.43
N GLY A 215 -11.15 -1.85 0.51
CA GLY A 215 -11.51 -3.26 0.74
C GLY A 215 -10.71 -3.99 1.85
N ILE A 216 -10.20 -3.30 2.87
CA ILE A 216 -9.34 -3.86 3.93
C ILE A 216 -9.99 -3.69 5.29
N ALA A 217 -10.04 -4.79 6.08
CA ALA A 217 -10.42 -4.79 7.48
C ALA A 217 -9.39 -5.54 8.32
N ALA A 218 -8.65 -4.81 9.17
CA ALA A 218 -7.71 -5.40 10.12
C ALA A 218 -8.28 -5.36 11.54
N PHE A 219 -8.08 -6.43 12.31
CA PHE A 219 -8.65 -6.54 13.63
C PHE A 219 -7.84 -7.47 14.54
N THR A 220 -8.09 -7.38 15.83
CA THR A 220 -7.61 -8.33 16.85
C THR A 220 -8.80 -8.89 17.64
N ILE A 221 -8.62 -10.06 18.26
CA ILE A 221 -9.59 -10.70 19.14
C ILE A 221 -8.92 -10.95 20.48
N ASP A 222 -9.55 -10.49 21.57
CA ASP A 222 -9.01 -10.65 22.91
C ASP A 222 -8.76 -12.12 23.28
N GLY A 223 -7.54 -12.40 23.72
CA GLY A 223 -7.12 -13.72 24.15
C GLY A 223 -6.84 -14.72 23.02
N VAL A 224 -7.04 -14.35 21.74
CA VAL A 224 -6.81 -15.25 20.60
C VAL A 224 -5.66 -14.72 19.73
N HIS A 225 -4.67 -15.56 19.50
CA HIS A 225 -3.57 -15.18 18.64
C HIS A 225 -4.03 -15.10 17.18
N PRO A 226 -3.61 -14.08 16.37
CA PRO A 226 -4.04 -13.94 14.98
C PRO A 226 -3.82 -15.16 14.07
N HIS A 227 -2.80 -15.98 14.34
CA HIS A 227 -2.61 -17.25 13.62
C HIS A 227 -3.74 -18.25 13.91
N ASP A 228 -4.17 -18.37 15.16
CA ASP A 228 -5.30 -19.24 15.53
C ASP A 228 -6.59 -18.75 14.89
N VAL A 229 -6.80 -17.43 14.86
CA VAL A 229 -7.90 -16.80 14.10
C VAL A 229 -7.85 -17.22 12.63
N SER A 230 -6.67 -17.10 12.00
CA SER A 230 -6.49 -17.47 10.60
C SER A 230 -6.77 -18.94 10.32
N GLU A 231 -6.31 -19.85 11.19
CA GLU A 231 -6.56 -21.29 11.04
C GLU A 231 -8.03 -21.64 11.19
N ILE A 232 -8.71 -21.03 12.18
CA ILE A 232 -10.14 -21.23 12.38
C ILE A 232 -10.94 -20.76 11.16
N LEU A 233 -10.69 -19.57 10.66
CA LEU A 233 -11.36 -19.02 9.49
C LEU A 233 -11.07 -19.87 8.24
N SER A 234 -9.83 -20.31 8.05
CA SER A 234 -9.45 -21.17 6.93
C SER A 234 -10.18 -22.50 6.95
N SER A 235 -10.46 -23.06 8.14
CA SER A 235 -11.29 -24.28 8.26
C SER A 235 -12.75 -24.06 7.82
N ASP A 236 -13.22 -22.82 7.80
CA ASP A 236 -14.53 -22.42 7.29
C ASP A 236 -14.48 -22.00 5.79
N GLY A 237 -13.30 -22.16 5.15
CA GLY A 237 -13.08 -21.75 3.76
C GLY A 237 -12.85 -20.25 3.57
N ILE A 238 -12.44 -19.54 4.63
CA ILE A 238 -12.22 -18.08 4.63
C ILE A 238 -10.74 -17.79 4.88
N ASP A 239 -10.04 -17.32 3.85
CA ASP A 239 -8.64 -17.02 3.93
C ASP A 239 -8.39 -15.56 4.36
N VAL A 240 -7.63 -15.40 5.43
CA VAL A 240 -7.19 -14.11 5.96
C VAL A 240 -5.70 -14.11 6.18
N ARG A 241 -5.11 -12.95 6.31
CA ARG A 241 -3.69 -12.83 6.65
C ARG A 241 -3.51 -12.55 8.13
N ALA A 242 -2.63 -13.31 8.81
CA ALA A 242 -2.18 -13.06 10.17
C ALA A 242 -0.75 -12.53 10.20
N GLY A 243 -0.41 -11.67 11.16
CA GLY A 243 0.95 -11.23 11.45
C GLY A 243 1.15 -9.71 11.45
N HIS A 244 2.37 -9.26 11.13
CA HIS A 244 2.74 -7.84 11.16
C HIS A 244 2.33 -7.07 9.89
N HIS A 245 1.83 -7.73 8.86
CA HIS A 245 1.45 -7.16 7.56
C HIS A 245 2.55 -6.32 6.88
N CYS A 246 3.82 -6.58 7.19
CA CYS A 246 4.97 -5.78 6.76
C CYS A 246 4.85 -4.29 7.13
N ALA A 247 4.21 -3.98 8.27
CA ALA A 247 4.02 -2.64 8.82
C ALA A 247 4.23 -2.64 10.35
N GLN A 248 5.29 -3.28 10.80
CA GLN A 248 5.58 -3.50 12.23
C GLN A 248 5.58 -2.20 13.07
N PRO A 249 6.18 -1.08 12.61
CA PRO A 249 6.11 0.17 13.36
C PRO A 249 4.69 0.70 13.57
N LEU A 250 3.80 0.51 12.57
CA LEU A 250 2.40 0.89 12.70
C LEU A 250 1.69 0.04 13.78
N LEU A 251 1.87 -1.29 13.77
CA LEU A 251 1.25 -2.15 14.77
C LEU A 251 1.75 -1.84 16.18
N THR A 252 3.04 -1.57 16.35
CA THR A 252 3.60 -1.11 17.62
C THR A 252 2.97 0.20 18.07
N PHE A 253 2.79 1.17 17.16
CA PHE A 253 2.11 2.44 17.46
C PHE A 253 0.64 2.24 17.90
N LEU A 254 -0.05 1.28 17.28
CA LEU A 254 -1.43 0.90 17.64
C LEU A 254 -1.52 0.08 18.93
N GLY A 255 -0.39 -0.32 19.52
CA GLY A 255 -0.33 -1.09 20.76
C GLY A 255 -0.58 -2.58 20.59
N VAL A 256 -0.41 -3.11 19.36
CA VAL A 256 -0.58 -4.54 19.06
C VAL A 256 0.68 -5.12 18.42
N ASN A 257 0.96 -6.40 18.66
CA ASN A 257 2.12 -7.06 18.05
C ASN A 257 1.78 -7.65 16.67
N ASN A 258 0.61 -8.25 16.55
CA ASN A 258 0.11 -8.92 15.36
C ASN A 258 -1.37 -8.62 15.18
N ALA A 259 -1.87 -8.75 13.97
CA ALA A 259 -3.29 -8.59 13.65
C ALA A 259 -3.74 -9.62 12.62
N THR A 260 -5.03 -9.81 12.52
CA THR A 260 -5.69 -10.52 11.42
C THR A 260 -6.23 -9.48 10.45
N ARG A 261 -6.06 -9.71 9.14
CA ARG A 261 -6.52 -8.80 8.09
C ARG A 261 -7.29 -9.56 7.02
N ALA A 262 -8.53 -9.17 6.82
CA ALA A 262 -9.32 -9.52 5.64
C ALA A 262 -9.07 -8.49 4.54
N SER A 263 -9.03 -8.96 3.30
CA SER A 263 -8.88 -8.10 2.10
C SER A 263 -9.93 -8.51 1.08
N PHE A 264 -10.84 -7.60 0.79
CA PHE A 264 -11.92 -7.78 -0.17
C PHE A 264 -11.56 -7.18 -1.52
N MET A 265 -11.96 -7.86 -2.57
CA MET A 265 -11.83 -7.39 -3.95
C MET A 265 -13.21 -7.41 -4.62
N PHE A 266 -13.34 -6.71 -5.72
CA PHE A 266 -14.60 -6.57 -6.46
C PHE A 266 -15.24 -7.92 -6.86
N TYR A 267 -14.49 -9.00 -6.94
CA TYR A 267 -15.00 -10.34 -7.27
C TYR A 267 -15.60 -11.08 -6.06
N ASN A 268 -15.38 -10.61 -4.83
CA ASN A 268 -16.04 -11.18 -3.66
C ASN A 268 -17.53 -10.84 -3.64
N THR A 269 -18.31 -11.68 -2.97
CA THR A 269 -19.75 -11.51 -2.79
C THR A 269 -20.09 -10.99 -1.40
N GLU A 270 -21.28 -10.39 -1.27
CA GLU A 270 -21.79 -9.95 0.03
C GLU A 270 -21.98 -11.15 0.99
N LYS A 271 -22.40 -12.32 0.47
CA LYS A 271 -22.51 -13.56 1.25
C LYS A 271 -21.17 -14.02 1.82
N GLU A 272 -20.08 -13.86 1.08
CA GLU A 272 -18.74 -14.17 1.59
C GLU A 272 -18.33 -13.20 2.70
N ALA A 273 -18.66 -11.91 2.57
CA ALA A 273 -18.42 -10.94 3.64
C ALA A 273 -19.27 -11.21 4.88
N GLU A 274 -20.53 -11.65 4.72
CA GLU A 274 -21.39 -12.07 5.83
C GLU A 274 -20.85 -13.34 6.51
N ALA A 275 -20.44 -14.35 5.74
CA ALA A 275 -19.82 -15.57 6.26
C ALA A 275 -18.51 -15.28 7.01
N PHE A 276 -17.70 -14.34 6.51
CA PHE A 276 -16.51 -13.87 7.22
C PHE A 276 -16.90 -13.31 8.62
N VAL A 277 -17.89 -12.44 8.70
CA VAL A 277 -18.33 -11.86 9.96
C VAL A 277 -18.81 -12.97 10.91
N GLU A 278 -19.66 -13.87 10.44
CA GLU A 278 -20.18 -14.99 11.25
C GLU A 278 -19.04 -15.86 11.80
N SER A 279 -18.07 -16.21 10.96
CA SER A 279 -16.91 -17.01 11.39
C SER A 279 -16.08 -16.28 12.44
N VAL A 280 -15.78 -14.98 12.25
CA VAL A 280 -15.02 -14.17 13.21
C VAL A 280 -15.72 -14.11 14.57
N LEU A 281 -17.04 -13.90 14.61
CA LEU A 281 -17.82 -13.85 15.85
C LEU A 281 -17.80 -15.17 16.61
N ASN A 282 -17.62 -16.29 15.94
CA ASN A 282 -17.58 -17.62 16.53
C ASN A 282 -16.17 -18.05 16.99
N VAL A 283 -15.10 -17.31 16.68
CA VAL A 283 -13.71 -17.70 17.00
C VAL A 283 -13.52 -17.97 18.49
N ARG A 284 -13.92 -17.04 19.36
CA ARG A 284 -13.72 -17.19 20.81
C ARG A 284 -14.43 -18.42 21.36
N ARG A 285 -15.69 -18.64 20.97
CA ARG A 285 -16.47 -19.81 21.38
C ARG A 285 -15.76 -21.11 20.92
N ARG A 286 -15.23 -21.16 19.74
CA ARG A 286 -14.48 -22.33 19.21
C ARG A 286 -13.17 -22.57 19.97
N MET A 287 -12.58 -21.53 20.54
CA MET A 287 -11.40 -21.61 21.42
C MET A 287 -11.74 -21.93 22.87
N GLY A 288 -13.02 -22.11 23.21
CA GLY A 288 -13.47 -22.45 24.56
C GLY A 288 -13.55 -21.28 25.54
N TYR A 289 -13.56 -20.03 25.03
CA TYR A 289 -13.81 -18.86 25.87
C TYR A 289 -15.33 -18.68 26.07
N ASP A 290 -15.72 -18.35 27.31
CA ASP A 290 -17.07 -17.89 27.60
C ASP A 290 -17.32 -16.50 26.97
N GLU A 291 -18.59 -16.24 26.61
CA GLU A 291 -18.97 -14.95 25.98
C GLU A 291 -18.90 -13.76 26.96
#